data_77ac7e699638d3332a198e46ed3965c6
#
_entry.id   77ac7e699638d3332a198e46ed3965c6
#
_cell.length_a   1.000
_cell.length_b   1.000
_cell.length_c   1.000
_cell.angle_alpha   90.00
_cell.angle_beta   90.00
_cell.angle_gamma   90.00
#
_symmetry.space_group_name_H-M   'P 1'
#
loop_
_entity.id
_entity.type
_entity.pdbx_description
1 polymer ?
#
loop_
_entity_poly.entity_id
_entity_poly.type
_entity_poly.pdbx_seq_one_letter_code
_entity_poly.pdbx_strand_id
1 'polypeptide(L)'
;MISAPAGTGKSTLTQMLIDEFPQQIVQSCSSTTRLPRPGEIDEHHYQFISKEEFENKVFNGEFLEHAKVFGNDYGTNKAEVEKLTSSGKHVILVIDIQGAKQLMETTDAIFIFIAPPNFQELKKRLIRRRTEDEETMVKRLMQAKVELDQAKNYDYQIINDKIDISYQVLRSIVIAEEHKKLKITQIGEINGN
;
A
#
# COMPACT_ATOMS: atom_id res chain seq x y z
N MET A 1 -6.21 -0.43 -0.70
CA MET A 1 -4.96 0.37 -0.52
C MET A 1 -4.39 0.08 0.86
N ILE A 2 -3.07 -0.04 0.98
CA ILE A 2 -2.43 -0.39 2.25
C ILE A 2 -1.40 0.69 2.59
N SER A 3 -1.55 1.32 3.75
CA SER A 3 -0.58 2.27 4.29
C SER A 3 -0.09 1.85 5.67
N ALA A 4 1.12 2.23 6.00
CA ALA A 4 1.73 1.91 7.28
C ALA A 4 3.02 2.70 7.49
N PRO A 5 3.40 3.00 8.71
CA PRO A 5 4.73 3.48 9.03
C PRO A 5 5.83 2.49 8.59
N ALA A 6 7.01 3.03 8.29
CA ALA A 6 8.15 2.18 7.99
C ALA A 6 8.42 1.18 9.14
N GLY A 7 8.70 -0.08 8.81
CA GLY A 7 9.01 -1.10 9.83
C GLY A 7 7.81 -1.84 10.43
N THR A 8 6.58 -1.55 10.01
CA THR A 8 5.37 -2.22 10.53
C THR A 8 5.05 -3.56 9.88
N GLY A 9 5.77 -3.99 8.83
CA GLY A 9 5.53 -5.28 8.17
C GLY A 9 4.59 -5.23 6.96
N LYS A 10 4.32 -4.03 6.44
CA LYS A 10 3.45 -3.80 5.27
C LYS A 10 3.79 -4.73 4.10
N SER A 11 5.02 -4.68 3.59
CA SER A 11 5.46 -5.49 2.43
C SER A 11 5.35 -7.00 2.69
N THR A 12 5.65 -7.44 3.92
CA THR A 12 5.53 -8.86 4.29
C THR A 12 4.08 -9.33 4.21
N LEU A 13 3.15 -8.58 4.81
CA LEU A 13 1.73 -8.93 4.79
C LEU A 13 1.14 -8.88 3.38
N THR A 14 1.55 -7.89 2.57
CA THR A 14 1.13 -7.79 1.16
C THR A 14 1.63 -8.98 0.37
N GLN A 15 2.91 -9.37 0.53
CA GLN A 15 3.48 -10.50 -0.17
C GLN A 15 2.79 -11.82 0.20
N MET A 16 2.54 -12.07 1.51
CA MET A 16 1.80 -13.25 1.95
C MET A 16 0.42 -13.35 1.28
N LEU A 17 -0.26 -12.21 1.10
CA LEU A 17 -1.57 -12.19 0.45
C LEU A 17 -1.48 -12.49 -1.05
N ILE A 18 -0.47 -11.97 -1.74
CA ILE A 18 -0.22 -12.25 -3.16
C ILE A 18 0.17 -13.72 -3.36
N ASP A 19 1.00 -14.27 -2.46
CA ASP A 19 1.44 -15.67 -2.52
C ASP A 19 0.27 -16.65 -2.34
N GLU A 20 -0.73 -16.31 -1.50
CA GLU A 20 -1.93 -17.14 -1.30
C GLU A 20 -2.91 -17.01 -2.50
N PHE A 21 -3.04 -15.81 -3.09
CA PHE A 21 -4.01 -15.53 -4.15
C PHE A 21 -3.37 -15.00 -5.44
N PRO A 22 -2.37 -15.69 -6.05
CA PRO A 22 -1.55 -15.15 -7.14
C PRO A 22 -2.32 -14.88 -8.44
N GLN A 23 -3.45 -15.54 -8.63
CA GLN A 23 -4.28 -15.33 -9.81
C GLN A 23 -5.28 -14.17 -9.66
N GLN A 24 -5.62 -13.83 -8.42
CA GLN A 24 -6.67 -12.86 -8.10
C GLN A 24 -6.13 -11.53 -7.62
N ILE A 25 -4.97 -11.51 -6.95
CA ILE A 25 -4.40 -10.35 -6.30
C ILE A 25 -3.04 -10.00 -6.90
N VAL A 26 -2.83 -8.71 -7.13
CA VAL A 26 -1.56 -8.18 -7.63
C VAL A 26 -1.24 -6.86 -6.95
N GLN A 27 0.03 -6.56 -6.75
CA GLN A 27 0.48 -5.24 -6.31
C GLN A 27 0.84 -4.40 -7.54
N SER A 28 0.40 -3.15 -7.59
CA SER A 28 0.88 -2.18 -8.58
C SER A 28 2.32 -1.78 -8.27
N CYS A 29 3.12 -1.64 -9.31
CA CYS A 29 4.50 -1.20 -9.23
C CYS A 29 4.57 0.33 -9.26
N SER A 30 4.83 0.97 -8.11
CA SER A 30 4.96 2.42 -8.03
C SER A 30 6.26 2.91 -8.64
N SER A 31 6.22 4.09 -9.29
CA SER A 31 7.41 4.80 -9.75
C SER A 31 8.08 5.54 -8.59
N THR A 32 9.42 5.65 -8.61
CA THR A 32 10.18 6.43 -7.62
C THR A 32 11.45 7.02 -8.20
N THR A 33 11.84 8.19 -7.69
CA THR A 33 13.12 8.84 -8.01
C THR A 33 14.27 8.40 -7.09
N ARG A 34 13.99 7.55 -6.12
CA ARG A 34 14.99 6.96 -5.23
C ARG A 34 15.83 5.93 -5.99
N LEU A 35 17.12 5.89 -5.71
CA LEU A 35 17.97 4.80 -6.20
C LEU A 35 17.54 3.44 -5.62
N PRO A 36 17.67 2.35 -6.39
CA PRO A 36 17.37 1.01 -5.89
C PRO A 36 18.27 0.65 -4.72
N ARG A 37 17.72 -0.06 -3.74
CA ARG A 37 18.47 -0.66 -2.64
C ARG A 37 19.03 -2.01 -3.07
N PRO A 38 20.07 -2.54 -2.36
CA PRO A 38 20.54 -3.90 -2.60
C PRO A 38 19.40 -4.93 -2.58
N GLY A 39 19.27 -5.69 -3.66
CA GLY A 39 18.22 -6.71 -3.82
C GLY A 39 16.91 -6.20 -4.40
N GLU A 40 16.71 -4.89 -4.62
CA GLU A 40 15.56 -4.39 -5.35
C GLU A 40 15.77 -4.53 -6.87
N ILE A 41 14.74 -4.95 -7.56
CA ILE A 41 14.70 -5.19 -9.00
C ILE A 41 13.76 -4.18 -9.62
N ASP A 42 14.22 -3.52 -10.69
CA ASP A 42 13.40 -2.58 -11.46
C ASP A 42 12.17 -3.26 -12.07
N GLU A 43 11.09 -2.51 -12.20
CA GLU A 43 9.79 -2.98 -12.68
C GLU A 43 9.14 -4.10 -11.83
N HIS A 44 9.83 -4.59 -10.79
CA HIS A 44 9.28 -5.59 -9.87
C HIS A 44 8.95 -4.97 -8.51
N HIS A 45 9.91 -4.26 -7.89
CA HIS A 45 9.72 -3.62 -6.58
C HIS A 45 9.25 -2.17 -6.74
N TYR A 46 9.87 -1.46 -7.65
CA TYR A 46 9.55 -0.10 -8.08
C TYR A 46 9.97 0.07 -9.53
N GLN A 47 9.36 1.02 -10.20
CA GLN A 47 9.87 1.60 -11.44
C GLN A 47 10.81 2.75 -11.05
N PHE A 48 12.13 2.51 -11.15
CA PHE A 48 13.15 3.51 -10.78
C PHE A 48 13.37 4.45 -11.96
N ILE A 49 12.89 5.69 -11.85
CA ILE A 49 12.93 6.68 -12.92
C ILE A 49 13.70 7.93 -12.50
N SER A 50 14.15 8.70 -13.47
CA SER A 50 14.80 9.99 -13.21
C SER A 50 13.80 11.01 -12.63
N LYS A 51 14.34 12.04 -11.98
CA LYS A 51 13.51 13.14 -11.46
C LYS A 51 12.80 13.87 -12.59
N GLU A 52 13.48 14.09 -13.72
CA GLU A 52 12.92 14.73 -14.91
C GLU A 52 11.74 13.92 -15.48
N GLU A 53 11.91 12.60 -15.60
CA GLU A 53 10.85 11.72 -16.05
C GLU A 53 9.64 11.72 -15.08
N PHE A 54 9.91 11.72 -13.77
CA PHE A 54 8.85 11.81 -12.76
C PHE A 54 8.06 13.11 -12.89
N GLU A 55 8.75 14.26 -13.02
CA GLU A 55 8.13 15.57 -13.18
C GLU A 55 7.31 15.64 -14.48
N ASN A 56 7.78 15.05 -15.56
CA ASN A 56 7.03 14.94 -16.82
C ASN A 56 5.75 14.11 -16.65
N LYS A 57 5.82 12.95 -15.94
CA LYS A 57 4.64 12.14 -15.65
C LYS A 57 3.62 12.88 -14.78
N VAL A 58 4.08 13.66 -13.79
CA VAL A 58 3.19 14.50 -12.97
C VAL A 58 2.51 15.55 -13.85
N PHE A 59 3.26 16.27 -14.71
CA PHE A 59 2.72 17.28 -15.60
C PHE A 59 1.67 16.71 -16.57
N ASN A 60 1.88 15.51 -17.07
CA ASN A 60 0.96 14.82 -17.97
C ASN A 60 -0.24 14.18 -17.24
N GLY A 61 -0.31 14.21 -15.91
CA GLY A 61 -1.40 13.59 -15.14
C GLY A 61 -1.39 12.05 -15.19
N GLU A 62 -0.21 11.42 -15.33
CA GLU A 62 -0.06 9.98 -15.49
C GLU A 62 -0.15 9.21 -14.16
N PHE A 63 -0.10 9.91 -13.01
CA PHE A 63 -0.23 9.29 -11.70
C PHE A 63 -1.66 9.39 -11.14
N LEU A 64 -2.11 8.35 -10.46
CA LEU A 64 -3.32 8.36 -9.63
C LEU A 64 -3.11 9.22 -8.38
N GLU A 65 -1.96 9.08 -7.77
CA GLU A 65 -1.46 9.86 -6.64
C GLU A 65 0.06 9.97 -6.74
N HIS A 66 0.61 10.99 -6.14
CA HIS A 66 2.05 11.10 -5.96
C HIS A 66 2.38 11.85 -4.66
N ALA A 67 3.52 11.51 -4.07
CA ALA A 67 3.96 12.11 -2.80
C ALA A 67 5.47 12.19 -2.71
N LYS A 68 5.96 13.15 -1.93
CA LYS A 68 7.37 13.25 -1.58
C LYS A 68 7.61 12.66 -0.20
N VAL A 69 8.43 11.61 -0.15
CA VAL A 69 8.73 10.87 1.09
C VAL A 69 10.24 10.84 1.30
N PHE A 70 10.73 11.45 2.39
CA PHE A 70 12.16 11.56 2.73
C PHE A 70 13.03 12.04 1.57
N GLY A 71 12.56 13.08 0.85
CA GLY A 71 13.31 13.72 -0.23
C GLY A 71 13.20 13.05 -1.61
N ASN A 72 12.59 11.86 -1.71
CA ASN A 72 12.34 11.16 -2.97
C ASN A 72 10.87 11.23 -3.34
N ASP A 73 10.60 11.22 -4.63
CA ASP A 73 9.24 11.23 -5.16
C ASP A 73 8.77 9.79 -5.40
N TYR A 74 7.48 9.56 -5.16
CA TYR A 74 6.79 8.29 -5.37
C TYR A 74 5.46 8.56 -6.04
N GLY A 75 5.05 7.70 -6.95
CA GLY A 75 3.76 7.86 -7.64
C GLY A 75 3.22 6.53 -8.15
N THR A 76 1.90 6.38 -8.11
CA THR A 76 1.20 5.21 -8.62
C THR A 76 0.72 5.46 -10.04
N ASN A 77 1.20 4.69 -11.01
CA ASN A 77 0.90 4.85 -12.42
C ASN A 77 -0.58 4.50 -12.71
N LYS A 78 -1.32 5.48 -13.25
CA LYS A 78 -2.75 5.34 -13.53
C LYS A 78 -3.05 4.26 -14.56
N ALA A 79 -2.35 4.26 -15.68
CA ALA A 79 -2.59 3.31 -16.77
C ALA A 79 -2.27 1.86 -16.35
N GLU A 80 -1.26 1.65 -15.50
CA GLU A 80 -0.96 0.33 -14.96
C GLU A 80 -2.09 -0.19 -14.07
N VAL A 81 -2.58 0.63 -13.13
CA VAL A 81 -3.68 0.25 -12.24
C VAL A 81 -4.95 -0.04 -13.03
N GLU A 82 -5.29 0.81 -14.00
CA GLU A 82 -6.44 0.61 -14.89
C GLU A 82 -6.33 -0.72 -15.67
N LYS A 83 -5.15 -1.02 -16.23
CA LYS A 83 -4.88 -2.28 -16.94
C LYS A 83 -5.05 -3.49 -16.03
N LEU A 84 -4.47 -3.45 -14.83
CA LEU A 84 -4.56 -4.54 -13.85
C LEU A 84 -5.99 -4.76 -13.37
N THR A 85 -6.72 -3.69 -13.07
CA THR A 85 -8.12 -3.75 -12.63
C THR A 85 -9.03 -4.28 -13.75
N SER A 86 -8.81 -3.84 -14.99
CA SER A 86 -9.57 -4.32 -16.17
C SER A 86 -9.33 -5.79 -16.47
N SER A 87 -8.24 -6.38 -15.97
CA SER A 87 -8.00 -7.82 -16.06
C SER A 87 -8.78 -8.65 -15.04
N GLY A 88 -9.62 -8.01 -14.21
CA GLY A 88 -10.43 -8.65 -13.17
C GLY A 88 -9.66 -8.96 -11.88
N LYS A 89 -8.46 -8.41 -11.70
CA LYS A 89 -7.67 -8.61 -10.48
C LYS A 89 -7.95 -7.55 -9.42
N HIS A 90 -7.83 -7.95 -8.16
CA HIS A 90 -7.74 -7.02 -7.04
C HIS A 90 -6.35 -6.38 -7.01
N VAL A 91 -6.28 -5.07 -7.15
CA VAL A 91 -5.01 -4.34 -7.20
C VAL A 91 -4.69 -3.74 -5.84
N ILE A 92 -3.57 -4.15 -5.25
CA ILE A 92 -3.06 -3.58 -4.00
C ILE A 92 -2.15 -2.40 -4.34
N LEU A 93 -2.50 -1.21 -3.84
CA LEU A 93 -1.62 -0.05 -3.81
C LEU A 93 -0.96 0.04 -2.44
N VAL A 94 0.37 0.00 -2.43
CA VAL A 94 1.19 0.16 -1.23
C VAL A 94 1.72 1.58 -1.21
N ILE A 95 0.97 2.49 -0.60
CA ILE A 95 1.18 3.94 -0.64
C ILE A 95 1.39 4.52 0.76
N ASP A 96 1.94 5.73 0.83
CA ASP A 96 2.03 6.45 2.09
C ASP A 96 0.71 7.18 2.42
N ILE A 97 0.65 7.85 3.58
CA ILE A 97 -0.57 8.56 4.00
C ILE A 97 -0.91 9.76 3.12
N GLN A 98 0.08 10.38 2.46
CA GLN A 98 -0.15 11.53 1.60
C GLN A 98 -0.84 11.07 0.31
N GLY A 99 -0.35 9.98 -0.29
CA GLY A 99 -0.99 9.33 -1.44
C GLY A 99 -2.38 8.79 -1.09
N ALA A 100 -2.52 8.12 0.06
CA ALA A 100 -3.81 7.63 0.50
C ALA A 100 -4.85 8.76 0.64
N LYS A 101 -4.46 9.90 1.22
CA LYS A 101 -5.36 11.05 1.38
C LYS A 101 -5.85 11.61 0.04
N GLN A 102 -5.00 11.63 -0.99
CA GLN A 102 -5.42 12.09 -2.33
C GLN A 102 -6.50 11.18 -2.92
N LEU A 103 -6.50 9.89 -2.59
CA LEU A 103 -7.39 8.91 -3.17
C LEU A 103 -8.66 8.64 -2.33
N MET A 104 -8.65 8.96 -1.04
CA MET A 104 -9.80 8.73 -0.13
C MET A 104 -11.07 9.45 -0.59
N GLU A 105 -10.94 10.62 -1.21
CA GLU A 105 -12.08 11.42 -1.66
C GLU A 105 -12.49 11.14 -3.13
N THR A 106 -11.66 10.42 -3.87
CA THR A 106 -11.81 10.25 -5.33
C THR A 106 -12.04 8.81 -5.78
N THR A 107 -11.94 7.84 -4.85
CA THR A 107 -12.08 6.42 -5.19
C THR A 107 -12.92 5.67 -4.16
N ASP A 108 -13.63 4.62 -4.61
CA ASP A 108 -14.35 3.67 -3.74
C ASP A 108 -13.43 2.53 -3.23
N ALA A 109 -12.14 2.76 -3.18
CA ALA A 109 -11.18 1.75 -2.74
C ALA A 109 -11.26 1.52 -1.23
N ILE A 110 -10.84 0.32 -0.80
CA ILE A 110 -10.74 -0.02 0.63
C ILE A 110 -9.38 0.42 1.15
N PHE A 111 -9.38 1.20 2.21
CA PHE A 111 -8.18 1.74 2.85
C PHE A 111 -7.87 0.98 4.15
N ILE A 112 -6.72 0.32 4.19
CA ILE A 112 -6.25 -0.49 5.32
C ILE A 112 -4.98 0.12 5.89
N PHE A 113 -4.98 0.44 7.17
CA PHE A 113 -3.81 0.93 7.89
C PHE A 113 -3.19 -0.18 8.73
N ILE A 114 -1.88 -0.42 8.55
CA ILE A 114 -1.14 -1.38 9.38
C ILE A 114 -0.33 -0.61 10.42
N ALA A 115 -0.67 -0.79 11.70
CA ALA A 115 -0.02 -0.16 12.83
C ALA A 115 0.89 -1.15 13.58
N PRO A 116 1.97 -0.67 14.22
CA PRO A 116 2.69 -1.46 15.20
C PRO A 116 1.86 -1.60 16.49
N PRO A 117 2.16 -2.58 17.37
CA PRO A 117 1.44 -2.74 18.63
C PRO A 117 1.64 -1.55 19.58
N ASN A 118 2.78 -0.89 19.51
CA ASN A 118 3.08 0.35 20.20
C ASN A 118 4.31 1.04 19.58
N PHE A 119 4.53 2.29 19.98
CA PHE A 119 5.62 3.10 19.45
C PHE A 119 7.03 2.57 19.82
N GLN A 120 7.16 1.92 20.97
CA GLN A 120 8.45 1.35 21.40
C GLN A 120 8.84 0.16 20.51
N GLU A 121 7.87 -0.69 20.16
CA GLU A 121 8.10 -1.80 19.26
C GLU A 121 8.48 -1.31 17.85
N LEU A 122 7.83 -0.25 17.36
CA LEU A 122 8.20 0.39 16.10
C LEU A 122 9.65 0.86 16.12
N LYS A 123 10.07 1.56 17.19
CA LYS A 123 11.45 2.00 17.37
C LYS A 123 12.43 0.84 17.33
N LYS A 124 12.14 -0.27 18.03
CA LYS A 124 12.97 -1.49 17.99
C LYS A 124 13.08 -2.06 16.58
N ARG A 125 11.98 -2.13 15.84
CA ARG A 125 11.96 -2.66 14.47
C ARG A 125 12.76 -1.80 13.50
N LEU A 126 12.72 -0.48 13.64
CA LEU A 126 13.51 0.45 12.84
C LEU A 126 15.02 0.30 13.14
N ILE A 127 15.40 0.21 14.42
CA ILE A 127 16.80 0.01 14.84
C ILE A 127 17.37 -1.31 14.29
N ARG A 128 16.61 -2.41 14.35
CA ARG A 128 17.05 -3.73 13.85
C ARG A 128 17.37 -3.75 12.36
N ARG A 129 16.78 -2.88 11.56
CA ARG A 129 17.05 -2.81 10.11
C ARG A 129 18.46 -2.33 9.78
N ARG A 130 19.16 -1.65 10.67
CA ARG A 130 20.56 -1.17 10.54
C ARG A 130 20.86 -0.46 9.19
N THR A 131 19.86 0.04 8.50
CA THR A 131 20.01 0.61 7.15
C THR A 131 20.17 2.12 7.15
N GLU A 132 20.14 2.76 8.33
CA GLU A 132 20.03 4.21 8.43
C GLU A 132 20.80 4.77 9.61
N ASP A 133 21.27 6.02 9.45
CA ASP A 133 21.86 6.81 10.52
C ASP A 133 20.82 7.25 11.57
N GLU A 134 21.30 7.75 12.69
CA GLU A 134 20.47 8.15 13.82
C GLU A 134 19.54 9.31 13.47
N GLU A 135 19.99 10.24 12.65
CA GLU A 135 19.18 11.41 12.22
C GLU A 135 17.99 10.97 11.37
N THR A 136 18.22 10.08 10.41
CA THR A 136 17.17 9.51 9.57
C THR A 136 16.17 8.70 10.39
N MET A 137 16.64 7.96 11.40
CA MET A 137 15.78 7.22 12.31
C MET A 137 14.86 8.13 13.12
N VAL A 138 15.37 9.25 13.64
CA VAL A 138 14.55 10.24 14.37
C VAL A 138 13.48 10.83 13.47
N LYS A 139 13.83 11.23 12.23
CA LYS A 139 12.88 11.74 11.24
C LYS A 139 11.76 10.73 10.96
N ARG A 140 12.11 9.44 10.82
CA ARG A 140 11.12 8.37 10.60
C ARG A 140 10.20 8.13 11.79
N LEU A 141 10.72 8.23 13.01
CA LEU A 141 9.89 8.10 14.21
C LEU A 141 8.92 9.28 14.36
N MET A 142 9.37 10.49 14.05
CA MET A 142 8.48 11.66 14.03
C MET A 142 7.38 11.52 12.98
N GLN A 143 7.75 11.11 11.76
CA GLN A 143 6.81 10.85 10.69
C GLN A 143 5.81 9.76 11.07
N ALA A 144 6.28 8.65 11.65
CA ALA A 144 5.43 7.54 12.08
C ALA A 144 4.36 7.98 13.10
N LYS A 145 4.68 8.94 14.00
CA LYS A 145 3.69 9.49 14.93
C LYS A 145 2.56 10.20 14.17
N VAL A 146 2.91 11.03 13.18
CA VAL A 146 1.93 11.72 12.33
C VAL A 146 1.09 10.69 11.54
N GLU A 147 1.73 9.64 11.02
CA GLU A 147 1.04 8.59 10.28
C GLU A 147 0.04 7.81 11.16
N LEU A 148 0.42 7.48 12.39
CA LEU A 148 -0.46 6.80 13.34
C LEU A 148 -1.70 7.64 13.70
N ASP A 149 -1.57 8.96 13.80
CA ASP A 149 -2.70 9.86 14.06
C ASP A 149 -3.71 9.88 12.89
N GLN A 150 -3.27 9.54 11.67
CA GLN A 150 -4.12 9.47 10.49
C GLN A 150 -4.84 8.12 10.33
N ALA A 151 -4.47 7.10 11.10
CA ALA A 151 -5.05 5.75 11.01
C ALA A 151 -6.58 5.74 11.15
N LYS A 152 -7.15 6.69 11.91
CA LYS A 152 -8.60 6.86 12.13
C LYS A 152 -9.41 7.15 10.85
N ASN A 153 -8.75 7.57 9.78
CA ASN A 153 -9.38 7.90 8.50
C ASN A 153 -9.48 6.69 7.56
N TYR A 154 -8.94 5.54 7.96
CA TYR A 154 -8.93 4.30 7.18
C TYR A 154 -10.15 3.43 7.53
N ASP A 155 -10.62 2.65 6.55
CA ASP A 155 -11.74 1.72 6.76
C ASP A 155 -11.40 0.62 7.76
N TYR A 156 -10.13 0.17 7.75
CA TYR A 156 -9.63 -0.88 8.63
C TYR A 156 -8.28 -0.52 9.23
N GLN A 157 -8.07 -0.93 10.49
CA GLN A 157 -6.79 -0.85 11.18
C GLN A 157 -6.35 -2.23 11.63
N ILE A 158 -5.13 -2.63 11.27
CA ILE A 158 -4.53 -3.90 11.66
C ILE A 158 -3.35 -3.63 12.59
N ILE A 159 -3.42 -4.09 13.83
CA ILE A 159 -2.29 -4.02 14.76
C ILE A 159 -1.35 -5.20 14.48
N ASN A 160 -0.19 -4.93 13.88
CA ASN A 160 0.78 -5.98 13.56
C ASN A 160 1.72 -6.26 14.74
N ASP A 161 1.23 -7.01 15.69
CA ASP A 161 2.01 -7.58 16.80
C ASP A 161 2.59 -8.95 16.40
N LYS A 162 1.74 -9.88 16.02
CA LYS A 162 2.09 -11.21 15.51
C LYS A 162 1.71 -11.30 14.04
N ILE A 163 2.71 -11.54 13.20
CA ILE A 163 2.53 -11.50 11.73
C ILE A 163 1.42 -12.44 11.25
N ASP A 164 1.35 -13.66 11.81
CA ASP A 164 0.36 -14.66 11.40
C ASP A 164 -1.07 -14.20 11.71
N ILE A 165 -1.28 -13.61 12.90
CA ILE A 165 -2.60 -13.05 13.28
C ILE A 165 -2.95 -11.87 12.40
N SER A 166 -2.01 -10.97 12.17
CA SER A 166 -2.22 -9.80 11.31
C SER A 166 -2.52 -10.19 9.87
N TYR A 167 -1.89 -11.25 9.38
CA TYR A 167 -2.19 -11.83 8.08
C TYR A 167 -3.61 -12.38 8.02
N GLN A 168 -4.05 -13.15 9.01
CA GLN A 168 -5.42 -13.66 9.09
C GLN A 168 -6.45 -12.52 9.05
N VAL A 169 -6.19 -11.41 9.75
CA VAL A 169 -7.07 -10.24 9.72
C VAL A 169 -7.08 -9.62 8.33
N LEU A 170 -5.92 -9.38 7.70
CA LEU A 170 -5.83 -8.81 6.35
C LEU A 170 -6.57 -9.69 5.33
N ARG A 171 -6.32 -11.00 5.37
CA ARG A 171 -6.99 -11.99 4.53
C ARG A 171 -8.52 -11.95 4.68
N SER A 172 -8.99 -11.89 5.93
CA SER A 172 -10.43 -11.84 6.24
C SER A 172 -11.09 -10.57 5.72
N ILE A 173 -10.40 -9.41 5.81
CA ILE A 173 -10.88 -8.14 5.24
C ILE A 173 -11.06 -8.28 3.73
N VAL A 174 -10.06 -8.80 3.02
CA VAL A 174 -10.12 -8.95 1.55
C VAL A 174 -11.29 -9.84 1.15
N ILE A 175 -11.44 -11.01 1.80
CA ILE A 175 -12.54 -11.94 1.53
C ILE A 175 -13.91 -11.29 1.84
N ALA A 176 -14.03 -10.59 2.97
CA ALA A 176 -15.28 -9.94 3.36
C ALA A 176 -15.68 -8.83 2.37
N GLU A 177 -14.73 -7.99 1.93
CA GLU A 177 -14.99 -6.91 0.98
C GLU A 177 -15.32 -7.43 -0.43
N GLU A 178 -14.73 -8.54 -0.85
CA GLU A 178 -15.10 -9.22 -2.10
C GLU A 178 -16.58 -9.64 -2.10
N HIS A 179 -17.09 -10.10 -0.97
CA HIS A 179 -18.46 -10.61 -0.82
C HIS A 179 -19.47 -9.52 -0.44
N LYS A 180 -19.03 -8.36 0.00
CA LYS A 180 -19.90 -7.26 0.47
C LYS A 180 -20.87 -6.73 -0.60
N LYS A 181 -20.49 -6.82 -1.89
CA LYS A 181 -21.25 -6.27 -3.03
C LYS A 181 -22.01 -7.32 -3.83
N LEU A 182 -22.04 -8.57 -3.42
CA LEU A 182 -22.95 -9.56 -4.04
C LEU A 182 -24.38 -9.14 -3.79
N LYS A 183 -24.93 -8.29 -4.68
CA LYS A 183 -26.35 -7.97 -4.68
C LYS A 183 -27.11 -9.26 -5.00
N ILE A 184 -27.99 -9.67 -4.11
CA ILE A 184 -28.94 -10.81 -4.27
C ILE A 184 -29.74 -10.73 -5.59
N THR A 185 -29.83 -9.57 -6.23
CA THR A 185 -30.43 -9.34 -7.55
C THR A 185 -29.80 -10.15 -8.68
N GLN A 186 -28.58 -10.65 -8.56
CA GLN A 186 -27.97 -11.51 -9.60
C GLN A 186 -28.32 -13.00 -9.45
N ILE A 187 -28.90 -13.41 -8.33
CA ILE A 187 -29.34 -14.82 -8.10
C ILE A 187 -30.73 -15.08 -8.74
N GLY A 188 -31.51 -14.04 -8.98
CA GLY A 188 -32.86 -14.16 -9.55
C GLY A 188 -32.94 -14.40 -11.04
N GLU A 189 -31.87 -14.20 -11.80
CA GLU A 189 -31.87 -14.36 -13.27
C GLU A 189 -31.48 -15.78 -13.75
N ILE A 190 -31.11 -16.69 -12.83
CA ILE A 190 -30.72 -18.06 -13.18
C ILE A 190 -31.92 -19.03 -13.30
N ASN A 191 -33.12 -18.64 -12.82
CA ASN A 191 -34.30 -19.51 -12.79
C ASN A 191 -35.45 -19.06 -13.71
N GLY A 192 -35.16 -18.37 -14.80
CA GLY A 192 -36.15 -17.97 -15.80
C GLY A 192 -35.85 -18.56 -17.19
N ASN A 193 -35.93 -19.89 -17.32
CA ASN A 193 -36.28 -20.59 -18.55
C ASN A 193 -36.65 -22.03 -18.23
#